data_546b489bb83f4e74a2b9a6ba613492f4
#
_entry.id   546b489bb83f4e74a2b9a6ba613492f4
#
_cell.length_a   1.000
_cell.length_b   1.000
_cell.length_c   1.000
_cell.angle_alpha   90.00
_cell.angle_beta   90.00
_cell.angle_gamma   90.00
#
_symmetry.space_group_name_H-M   'P 1'
#
loop_
_entity.id
_entity.type
_entity.pdbx_description
1 polymer ?
#
loop_
_entity_poly.entity_id
_entity_poly.type
_entity_poly.pdbx_seq_one_letter_code
_entity_poly.pdbx_strand_id
1 'polypeptide(L)'
;MVDPQNRQLRPPVHRSWLRLRLGKLYYGGRRRMLWLSPRFHWARRRRAERLPCVQFTHATPLYRHLRGEDRILQENKVVNLQLATARLDGLVLYPGETFSYWRLIGKPSRRKGYRDGMVLFLGRIGSDVGGGLCQLSNLIFWMTLHTPLTVVERYRHSHDVFPDANRTQPFGSGATCAYPHRDLMIRNDTDQPFQLCVRVGERELEGEWRAMSPPLCRYEIMERNNRMDQGSWGGDIRHNELYRRTYDLDGRLLEDAFLFANDAIMMYSPLLPDES
;
A
#
# COMPACT_ATOMS: atom_id res chain seq x y z
N MET A 1 -4.46 25.09 -7.73
CA MET A 1 -4.66 24.09 -6.66
C MET A 1 -6.13 23.73 -6.63
N VAL A 2 -6.49 22.49 -6.92
CA VAL A 2 -7.89 22.04 -6.82
C VAL A 2 -8.13 21.77 -5.34
N ASP A 3 -9.14 22.41 -4.78
CA ASP A 3 -9.59 22.24 -3.39
C ASP A 3 -9.79 20.74 -3.09
N PRO A 4 -9.09 20.16 -2.12
CA PRO A 4 -9.24 18.76 -1.77
C PRO A 4 -10.65 18.42 -1.25
N GLN A 5 -11.40 19.42 -0.79
CA GLN A 5 -12.72 19.26 -0.18
C GLN A 5 -13.87 19.03 -1.19
N ASN A 6 -13.65 19.18 -2.50
CA ASN A 6 -14.71 19.10 -3.51
C ASN A 6 -14.52 17.97 -4.54
N ARG A 7 -13.90 16.85 -4.15
CA ARG A 7 -13.95 15.64 -4.98
C ARG A 7 -15.23 14.87 -4.74
N GLN A 8 -16.30 15.27 -5.40
CA GLN A 8 -17.48 14.41 -5.53
C GLN A 8 -17.03 13.09 -6.18
N LEU A 9 -17.10 11.98 -5.43
CA LEU A 9 -16.93 10.65 -6.00
C LEU A 9 -17.99 10.48 -7.09
N ARG A 10 -17.54 10.25 -8.30
CA ARG A 10 -18.43 9.97 -9.42
C ARG A 10 -18.93 8.53 -9.34
N PRO A 11 -20.17 8.26 -9.77
CA PRO A 11 -20.68 6.90 -9.81
C PRO A 11 -19.76 5.99 -10.63
N PRO A 12 -19.70 4.69 -10.33
CA PRO A 12 -18.90 3.73 -11.09
C PRO A 12 -19.28 3.74 -12.56
N VAL A 13 -18.33 4.09 -13.43
CA VAL A 13 -18.56 4.12 -14.88
C VAL A 13 -18.19 2.79 -15.50
N HIS A 14 -19.14 2.09 -16.11
CA HIS A 14 -18.88 0.91 -16.93
C HIS A 14 -18.12 1.30 -18.19
N ARG A 15 -16.93 0.75 -18.35
CA ARG A 15 -16.07 1.00 -19.52
C ARG A 15 -16.07 -0.24 -20.42
N SER A 16 -16.15 -0.02 -21.75
CA SER A 16 -16.00 -1.11 -22.71
C SER A 16 -14.65 -1.81 -22.57
N TRP A 17 -14.60 -3.11 -22.90
CA TRP A 17 -13.37 -3.90 -22.82
C TRP A 17 -12.23 -3.32 -23.66
N LEU A 18 -12.55 -2.77 -24.83
CA LEU A 18 -11.58 -2.12 -25.72
C LEU A 18 -10.93 -0.91 -25.04
N ARG A 19 -11.73 -0.06 -24.39
CA ARG A 19 -11.25 1.10 -23.63
C ARG A 19 -10.37 0.69 -22.44
N LEU A 20 -10.73 -0.41 -21.76
CA LEU A 20 -9.91 -0.97 -20.68
C LEU A 20 -8.58 -1.49 -21.21
N ARG A 21 -8.57 -2.18 -22.36
CA ARG A 21 -7.35 -2.73 -22.99
C ARG A 21 -6.41 -1.62 -23.49
N LEU A 22 -6.95 -0.62 -24.19
CA LEU A 22 -6.18 0.54 -24.63
C LEU A 22 -5.65 1.35 -23.44
N GLY A 23 -6.45 1.52 -22.40
CA GLY A 23 -6.03 2.15 -21.16
C GLY A 23 -4.85 1.41 -20.49
N LYS A 24 -4.90 0.08 -20.41
CA LYS A 24 -3.78 -0.73 -19.89
C LYS A 24 -2.50 -0.54 -20.71
N LEU A 25 -2.61 -0.49 -22.03
CA LEU A 25 -1.46 -0.25 -22.93
C LEU A 25 -0.88 1.15 -22.72
N TYR A 26 -1.71 2.18 -22.73
CA TYR A 26 -1.31 3.57 -22.56
C TYR A 26 -0.64 3.80 -21.20
N TYR A 27 -1.30 3.44 -20.11
CA TYR A 27 -0.74 3.63 -18.76
C TYR A 27 0.47 2.73 -18.51
N GLY A 28 0.49 1.54 -19.10
CA GLY A 28 1.64 0.64 -19.05
C GLY A 28 2.86 1.21 -19.80
N GLY A 29 2.65 1.78 -20.98
CA GLY A 29 3.70 2.48 -21.75
C GLY A 29 4.24 3.68 -20.98
N ARG A 30 3.34 4.56 -20.48
CA ARG A 30 3.71 5.72 -19.66
C ARG A 30 4.54 5.32 -18.43
N ARG A 31 4.17 4.23 -17.73
CA ARG A 31 4.94 3.72 -16.59
C ARG A 31 6.34 3.26 -17.00
N ARG A 32 6.47 2.54 -18.11
CA ARG A 32 7.79 2.10 -18.60
C ARG A 32 8.67 3.29 -18.95
N MET A 33 8.12 4.31 -19.61
CA MET A 33 8.85 5.56 -19.88
C MET A 33 9.31 6.24 -18.58
N LEU A 34 8.47 6.27 -17.53
CA LEU A 34 8.85 6.80 -16.22
C LEU A 34 10.02 6.02 -15.61
N TRP A 35 10.02 4.70 -15.72
CA TRP A 35 11.12 3.86 -15.21
C TRP A 35 12.44 4.02 -16.00
N LEU A 36 12.39 4.51 -17.23
CA LEU A 36 13.54 4.84 -18.05
C LEU A 36 13.98 6.30 -17.91
N SER A 37 13.13 7.14 -17.33
CA SER A 37 13.41 8.57 -17.15
C SER A 37 14.58 8.78 -16.17
N PRO A 38 15.51 9.69 -16.48
CA PRO A 38 16.59 10.08 -15.58
C PRO A 38 16.12 10.92 -14.38
N ARG A 39 14.83 11.28 -14.36
CA ARG A 39 14.22 12.05 -13.25
C ARG A 39 14.33 11.36 -11.89
N PHE A 40 14.41 10.03 -11.88
CA PHE A 40 14.48 9.23 -10.66
C PHE A 40 15.76 8.41 -10.62
N HIS A 41 16.46 8.46 -9.52
CA HIS A 41 17.52 7.52 -9.20
C HIS A 41 16.87 6.29 -8.53
N TRP A 42 16.85 5.18 -9.25
CA TRP A 42 16.15 3.99 -8.81
C TRP A 42 16.99 3.15 -7.86
N ALA A 43 16.48 2.86 -6.68
CA ALA A 43 17.07 1.89 -5.76
C ALA A 43 17.14 0.50 -6.40
N ARG A 44 18.30 -0.14 -6.33
CA ARG A 44 18.57 -1.46 -6.94
C ARG A 44 19.48 -2.34 -6.07
N ARG A 45 20.28 -1.71 -5.20
CA ARG A 45 21.29 -2.41 -4.43
C ARG A 45 20.64 -3.13 -3.28
N ARG A 46 21.07 -4.36 -3.02
CA ARG A 46 20.63 -5.16 -1.89
C ARG A 46 21.84 -5.57 -1.06
N ARG A 47 21.66 -5.65 0.24
CA ARG A 47 22.66 -6.14 1.19
C ARG A 47 22.03 -7.25 2.00
N ALA A 48 22.77 -8.37 2.15
CA ALA A 48 22.37 -9.46 3.03
C ALA A 48 22.52 -9.07 4.50
N GLU A 49 23.60 -8.34 4.81
CA GLU A 49 23.84 -7.79 6.13
C GLU A 49 22.85 -6.65 6.43
N ARG A 50 22.23 -6.71 7.58
CA ARG A 50 21.25 -5.72 8.01
C ARG A 50 21.93 -4.49 8.58
N LEU A 51 21.39 -3.30 8.23
CA LEU A 51 21.81 -2.06 8.87
C LEU A 51 21.51 -2.11 10.37
N PRO A 52 22.33 -1.46 11.22
CA PRO A 52 22.32 -1.71 12.67
C PRO A 52 21.04 -1.26 13.37
N CYS A 53 20.43 -0.15 12.94
CA CYS A 53 19.38 0.51 13.71
C CYS A 53 18.01 0.31 13.08
N VAL A 54 17.09 -0.32 13.82
CA VAL A 54 15.68 -0.44 13.44
C VAL A 54 15.02 0.92 13.57
N GLN A 55 14.32 1.34 12.51
CA GLN A 55 13.54 2.58 12.48
C GLN A 55 12.07 2.33 12.83
N PHE A 56 11.50 1.30 12.25
CA PHE A 56 10.14 0.86 12.53
C PHE A 56 9.92 -0.58 12.09
N THR A 57 9.13 -1.34 12.84
CA THR A 57 8.72 -2.71 12.53
C THR A 57 7.22 -2.82 12.46
N HIS A 58 6.72 -3.69 11.58
CA HIS A 58 5.32 -4.04 11.55
C HIS A 58 5.12 -5.46 11.03
N ALA A 59 4.04 -6.11 11.48
CA ALA A 59 3.63 -7.42 11.01
C ALA A 59 2.14 -7.45 10.71
N THR A 60 1.73 -8.27 9.75
CA THR A 60 0.33 -8.44 9.38
C THR A 60 0.01 -9.93 9.20
N PRO A 61 -1.15 -10.42 9.71
CA PRO A 61 -1.53 -11.82 9.59
C PRO A 61 -1.59 -12.29 8.13
N LEU A 62 -0.99 -13.44 7.85
CA LEU A 62 -1.05 -14.07 6.52
C LEU A 62 -2.44 -14.62 6.21
N TYR A 63 -3.10 -15.15 7.22
CA TYR A 63 -4.42 -15.76 7.08
C TYR A 63 -5.44 -14.89 7.82
N ARG A 64 -6.46 -14.46 7.09
CA ARG A 64 -7.61 -13.73 7.66
C ARG A 64 -8.82 -14.64 7.63
N HIS A 65 -9.60 -14.64 8.71
CA HIS A 65 -10.91 -15.27 8.71
C HIS A 65 -11.89 -14.35 7.98
N LEU A 66 -12.02 -14.54 6.67
CA LEU A 66 -13.01 -13.85 5.86
C LEU A 66 -14.08 -14.90 5.46
N ARG A 67 -15.35 -14.56 5.62
CA ARG A 67 -16.46 -15.44 5.23
C ARG A 67 -16.39 -15.73 3.72
N GLY A 68 -16.48 -17.02 3.34
CA GLY A 68 -16.52 -17.43 1.94
C GLY A 68 -15.19 -17.39 1.18
N GLU A 69 -14.05 -17.19 1.85
CA GLU A 69 -12.75 -17.28 1.19
C GLU A 69 -12.32 -18.72 0.95
N ASP A 70 -11.93 -18.97 -0.28
CA ASP A 70 -11.27 -20.22 -0.65
C ASP A 70 -9.87 -20.27 0.02
N ARG A 71 -9.66 -21.28 0.89
CA ARG A 71 -8.40 -21.55 1.56
C ARG A 71 -7.23 -21.62 0.58
N ILE A 72 -7.46 -22.17 -0.62
CA ILE A 72 -6.46 -22.27 -1.69
C ILE A 72 -5.97 -20.88 -2.12
N LEU A 73 -6.86 -19.89 -2.22
CA LEU A 73 -6.46 -18.53 -2.59
C LEU A 73 -5.58 -17.87 -1.52
N GLN A 74 -5.80 -18.17 -0.24
CA GLN A 74 -4.94 -17.69 0.83
C GLN A 74 -3.57 -18.39 0.83
N GLU A 75 -3.50 -19.69 0.61
CA GLU A 75 -2.25 -20.43 0.47
C GLU A 75 -1.46 -19.92 -0.75
N ASN A 76 -2.12 -19.73 -1.88
CA ASN A 76 -1.53 -19.15 -3.08
C ASN A 76 -1.01 -17.72 -2.86
N LYS A 77 -1.72 -16.91 -2.07
CA LYS A 77 -1.25 -15.57 -1.65
C LYS A 77 0.08 -15.67 -0.91
N VAL A 78 0.25 -16.62 -0.01
CA VAL A 78 1.50 -16.82 0.73
C VAL A 78 2.66 -17.10 -0.23
N VAL A 79 2.45 -17.98 -1.23
CA VAL A 79 3.46 -18.23 -2.29
C VAL A 79 3.78 -16.96 -3.06
N ASN A 80 2.76 -16.16 -3.43
CA ASN A 80 2.97 -14.90 -4.14
C ASN A 80 3.79 -13.90 -3.30
N LEU A 81 3.51 -13.83 -1.99
CA LEU A 81 4.23 -12.97 -1.06
C LEU A 81 5.69 -13.43 -0.89
N GLN A 82 5.97 -14.74 -0.80
CA GLN A 82 7.33 -15.28 -0.74
C GLN A 82 8.15 -14.89 -1.97
N LEU A 83 7.59 -15.01 -3.16
CA LEU A 83 8.24 -14.60 -4.41
C LEU A 83 8.52 -13.10 -4.47
N ALA A 84 7.60 -12.28 -3.97
CA ALA A 84 7.74 -10.83 -3.98
C ALA A 84 8.71 -10.34 -2.90
N THR A 85 8.65 -10.87 -1.67
CA THR A 85 9.59 -10.51 -0.60
C THR A 85 11.02 -10.87 -0.96
N ALA A 86 11.26 -12.02 -1.59
CA ALA A 86 12.59 -12.39 -2.09
C ALA A 86 13.19 -11.38 -3.10
N ARG A 87 12.36 -10.54 -3.72
CA ARG A 87 12.81 -9.47 -4.61
C ARG A 87 13.11 -8.15 -3.88
N LEU A 88 12.55 -7.96 -2.70
CA LEU A 88 12.59 -6.70 -1.96
C LEU A 88 13.48 -6.77 -0.73
N ASP A 89 13.61 -7.93 -0.10
CA ASP A 89 14.38 -8.09 1.12
C ASP A 89 15.84 -7.67 0.93
N GLY A 90 16.33 -6.91 1.91
CA GLY A 90 17.68 -6.36 1.91
C GLY A 90 17.90 -5.16 0.97
N LEU A 91 16.85 -4.65 0.29
CA LEU A 91 16.97 -3.48 -0.57
C LEU A 91 17.41 -2.25 0.22
N VAL A 92 18.45 -1.57 -0.26
CA VAL A 92 18.94 -0.33 0.35
C VAL A 92 18.54 0.85 -0.53
N LEU A 93 17.92 1.85 0.09
CA LEU A 93 17.63 3.15 -0.50
C LEU A 93 18.71 4.13 -0.02
N TYR A 94 19.65 4.49 -0.90
CA TYR A 94 20.62 5.54 -0.60
C TYR A 94 19.96 6.93 -0.72
N PRO A 95 20.59 7.98 -0.15
CA PRO A 95 20.12 9.36 -0.29
C PRO A 95 19.78 9.70 -1.75
N GLY A 96 18.62 10.28 -1.99
CA GLY A 96 18.09 10.63 -3.32
C GLY A 96 17.54 9.47 -4.14
N GLU A 97 17.71 8.20 -3.71
CA GLU A 97 17.15 7.06 -4.43
C GLU A 97 15.65 6.87 -4.19
N THR A 98 14.99 6.31 -5.20
CA THR A 98 13.56 6.03 -5.19
C THR A 98 13.28 4.53 -5.34
N PHE A 99 12.53 3.98 -4.41
CA PHE A 99 11.92 2.67 -4.48
C PHE A 99 10.72 2.70 -5.42
N SER A 100 10.54 1.66 -6.24
CA SER A 100 9.32 1.41 -7.01
C SER A 100 8.97 -0.07 -6.87
N TYR A 101 7.80 -0.36 -6.29
CA TYR A 101 7.34 -1.71 -5.99
C TYR A 101 7.33 -2.59 -7.23
N TRP A 102 6.69 -2.13 -8.32
CA TRP A 102 6.58 -2.93 -9.53
C TRP A 102 7.85 -2.97 -10.38
N ARG A 103 8.71 -1.96 -10.28
CA ARG A 103 10.01 -1.99 -10.97
C ARG A 103 10.91 -3.11 -10.43
N LEU A 104 10.83 -3.38 -9.13
CA LEU A 104 11.63 -4.39 -8.44
C LEU A 104 11.05 -5.79 -8.57
N ILE A 105 9.76 -5.96 -8.32
CA ILE A 105 9.06 -7.25 -8.39
C ILE A 105 8.86 -7.68 -9.85
N GLY A 106 8.55 -6.72 -10.72
CA GLY A 106 8.19 -6.96 -12.12
C GLY A 106 6.77 -7.51 -12.26
N LYS A 107 6.40 -7.89 -13.49
CA LYS A 107 5.07 -8.45 -13.77
C LYS A 107 4.92 -9.84 -13.14
N PRO A 108 3.93 -10.06 -12.26
CA PRO A 108 3.57 -11.40 -11.82
C PRO A 108 3.12 -12.26 -12.99
N SER A 109 3.56 -13.51 -13.04
CA SER A 109 3.15 -14.45 -14.08
C SER A 109 3.34 -15.90 -13.60
N ARG A 110 2.55 -16.83 -14.13
CA ARG A 110 2.67 -18.28 -13.83
C ARG A 110 4.08 -18.81 -14.12
N ARG A 111 4.73 -18.31 -15.20
CA ARG A 111 6.11 -18.67 -15.55
C ARG A 111 7.13 -18.32 -14.47
N LYS A 112 6.85 -17.31 -13.64
CA LYS A 112 7.68 -16.92 -12.50
C LYS A 112 7.26 -17.59 -11.19
N GLY A 113 6.32 -18.54 -11.23
CA GLY A 113 5.82 -19.26 -10.07
C GLY A 113 4.64 -18.57 -9.35
N TYR A 114 4.18 -17.40 -9.80
CA TYR A 114 3.01 -16.74 -9.20
C TYR A 114 1.74 -17.53 -9.47
N ARG A 115 0.88 -17.61 -8.47
CA ARG A 115 -0.38 -18.35 -8.46
C ARG A 115 -1.58 -17.41 -8.45
N ASP A 116 -2.76 -17.95 -8.75
CA ASP A 116 -4.01 -17.21 -8.61
C ASP A 116 -4.28 -16.97 -7.13
N GLY A 117 -4.39 -15.73 -6.75
CA GLY A 117 -4.75 -15.30 -5.41
C GLY A 117 -5.86 -14.26 -5.48
N MET A 118 -6.41 -13.88 -4.32
CA MET A 118 -7.51 -12.94 -4.24
C MET A 118 -7.11 -11.56 -4.76
N VAL A 119 -7.97 -10.99 -5.59
CA VAL A 119 -7.89 -9.60 -6.07
C VAL A 119 -9.20 -8.88 -5.85
N LEU A 120 -9.11 -7.57 -5.59
CA LEU A 120 -10.28 -6.70 -5.51
C LEU A 120 -10.35 -5.86 -6.79
N PHE A 121 -11.40 -6.05 -7.58
CA PHE A 121 -11.62 -5.30 -8.80
C PHE A 121 -13.02 -4.67 -8.81
N LEU A 122 -13.10 -3.32 -8.82
CA LEU A 122 -14.34 -2.53 -8.81
C LEU A 122 -15.32 -2.96 -7.69
N GLY A 123 -14.82 -3.19 -6.48
CA GLY A 123 -15.63 -3.59 -5.34
C GLY A 123 -16.03 -5.08 -5.32
N ARG A 124 -15.61 -5.87 -6.30
CA ARG A 124 -15.87 -7.31 -6.35
C ARG A 124 -14.61 -8.10 -6.03
N ILE A 125 -14.78 -9.15 -5.25
CA ILE A 125 -13.73 -10.13 -4.98
C ILE A 125 -13.63 -11.08 -6.17
N GLY A 126 -12.42 -11.31 -6.65
CA GLY A 126 -12.11 -12.23 -7.73
C GLY A 126 -10.73 -12.86 -7.53
N SER A 127 -10.26 -13.65 -8.50
CA SER A 127 -8.91 -14.22 -8.48
C SER A 127 -8.13 -13.83 -9.73
N ASP A 128 -6.81 -13.60 -9.57
CA ASP A 128 -5.88 -13.36 -10.68
C ASP A 128 -4.46 -13.73 -10.26
N VAL A 129 -3.59 -13.93 -11.26
CA VAL A 129 -2.18 -14.28 -11.04
C VAL A 129 -1.46 -13.18 -10.27
N GLY A 130 -0.86 -13.53 -9.13
CA GLY A 130 -0.21 -12.57 -8.23
C GLY A 130 -1.19 -11.87 -7.29
N GLY A 131 -2.42 -12.39 -7.12
CA GLY A 131 -3.36 -11.88 -6.14
C GLY A 131 -2.80 -11.93 -4.72
N GLY A 132 -3.21 -10.97 -3.88
CA GLY A 132 -2.75 -10.82 -2.50
C GLY A 132 -1.51 -9.95 -2.31
N LEU A 133 -0.79 -9.56 -3.36
CA LEU A 133 0.42 -8.73 -3.27
C LEU A 133 0.20 -7.34 -2.67
N CYS A 134 -1.05 -6.83 -2.65
CA CYS A 134 -1.36 -5.58 -1.95
C CYS A 134 -1.11 -5.65 -0.44
N GLN A 135 -1.08 -6.84 0.17
CA GLN A 135 -0.71 -6.98 1.58
C GLN A 135 0.73 -6.50 1.83
N LEU A 136 1.67 -6.86 0.94
CA LEU A 136 3.07 -6.44 1.04
C LEU A 136 3.23 -4.93 0.80
N SER A 137 2.54 -4.38 -0.21
CA SER A 137 2.58 -2.91 -0.43
C SER A 137 1.94 -2.13 0.71
N ASN A 138 0.87 -2.65 1.34
CA ASN A 138 0.27 -2.05 2.54
C ASN A 138 1.25 -2.05 3.71
N LEU A 139 1.93 -3.18 3.97
CA LEU A 139 2.94 -3.31 5.02
C LEU A 139 4.06 -2.27 4.82
N ILE A 140 4.66 -2.22 3.63
CA ILE A 140 5.76 -1.30 3.31
C ILE A 140 5.30 0.15 3.45
N PHE A 141 4.13 0.49 2.93
CA PHE A 141 3.57 1.83 3.03
C PHE A 141 3.35 2.25 4.48
N TRP A 142 2.70 1.38 5.28
CA TRP A 142 2.46 1.65 6.70
C TRP A 142 3.77 1.91 7.46
N MET A 143 4.76 1.05 7.27
CA MET A 143 6.07 1.24 7.89
C MET A 143 6.73 2.56 7.46
N THR A 144 6.56 2.94 6.18
CA THR A 144 7.13 4.19 5.65
C THR A 144 6.55 5.43 6.32
N LEU A 145 5.26 5.42 6.68
CA LEU A 145 4.64 6.54 7.40
C LEU A 145 5.27 6.81 8.77
N HIS A 146 5.95 5.82 9.36
CA HIS A 146 6.64 5.91 10.65
C HIS A 146 8.16 6.11 10.49
N THR A 147 8.59 6.65 9.36
CA THR A 147 9.98 6.98 9.05
C THR A 147 10.07 8.36 8.39
N PRO A 148 11.27 8.96 8.27
CA PRO A 148 11.45 10.20 7.54
C PRO A 148 11.42 10.03 6.00
N LEU A 149 11.19 8.81 5.49
CA LEU A 149 11.09 8.55 4.06
C LEU A 149 9.84 9.21 3.46
N THR A 150 9.94 9.64 2.20
CA THR A 150 8.87 10.35 1.49
C THR A 150 8.11 9.41 0.56
N VAL A 151 6.78 9.34 0.71
CA VAL A 151 5.90 8.63 -0.22
C VAL A 151 5.68 9.52 -1.46
N VAL A 152 6.20 9.10 -2.62
CA VAL A 152 6.15 9.85 -3.89
C VAL A 152 4.91 9.49 -4.71
N GLU A 153 4.52 8.23 -4.67
CA GLU A 153 3.33 7.73 -5.37
C GLU A 153 2.64 6.66 -4.55
N ARG A 154 1.34 6.82 -4.41
CA ARG A 154 0.45 5.88 -3.73
C ARG A 154 -0.92 5.87 -4.38
N TYR A 155 -1.50 4.71 -4.47
CA TYR A 155 -2.91 4.52 -4.80
C TYR A 155 -3.63 3.82 -3.66
N ARG A 156 -4.94 3.96 -3.59
CA ARG A 156 -5.80 3.24 -2.66
C ARG A 156 -6.96 2.59 -3.40
N HIS A 157 -7.63 1.66 -2.76
CA HIS A 157 -8.89 1.13 -3.26
C HIS A 157 -9.97 2.23 -3.21
N SER A 158 -10.75 2.34 -4.28
CA SER A 158 -11.90 3.25 -4.36
C SER A 158 -13.14 2.68 -3.67
N HIS A 159 -13.08 1.43 -3.22
CA HIS A 159 -14.17 0.73 -2.57
C HIS A 159 -13.68 0.17 -1.24
N ASP A 160 -14.48 0.35 -0.19
CA ASP A 160 -14.30 -0.31 1.11
C ASP A 160 -15.20 -1.55 1.12
N VAL A 161 -14.57 -2.73 1.13
CA VAL A 161 -15.27 -4.03 1.08
C VAL A 161 -15.22 -4.78 2.40
N PHE A 162 -14.46 -4.27 3.36
CA PHE A 162 -14.28 -4.95 4.65
C PHE A 162 -14.79 -4.06 5.77
N PRO A 163 -15.75 -4.53 6.57
CA PRO A 163 -16.15 -3.84 7.81
C PRO A 163 -14.99 -3.59 8.77
N ASP A 164 -15.14 -2.64 9.67
CA ASP A 164 -14.08 -2.24 10.63
C ASP A 164 -13.76 -3.27 11.71
N ALA A 165 -14.40 -4.43 11.71
CA ALA A 165 -14.16 -5.47 12.69
C ALA A 165 -12.67 -5.84 12.77
N ASN A 166 -12.07 -5.63 13.96
CA ASN A 166 -10.65 -5.90 14.26
C ASN A 166 -9.63 -5.10 13.43
N ARG A 167 -9.97 -3.92 12.98
CA ARG A 167 -9.05 -3.04 12.26
C ARG A 167 -8.09 -2.36 13.24
N THR A 168 -6.78 -2.64 13.13
CA THR A 168 -5.72 -2.06 13.98
C THR A 168 -5.13 -0.78 13.40
N GLN A 169 -5.42 -0.47 12.14
CA GLN A 169 -4.92 0.70 11.42
C GLN A 169 -6.11 1.57 10.98
N PRO A 170 -5.93 2.90 10.89
CA PRO A 170 -6.96 3.79 10.37
C PRO A 170 -7.45 3.38 8.98
N PHE A 171 -8.71 3.68 8.68
CA PHE A 171 -9.24 3.51 7.33
C PHE A 171 -8.38 4.25 6.30
N GLY A 172 -8.14 3.62 5.16
CA GLY A 172 -7.37 4.24 4.08
C GLY A 172 -5.86 4.25 4.27
N SER A 173 -5.29 3.63 5.33
CA SER A 173 -3.85 3.52 5.56
C SER A 173 -3.14 2.47 4.69
N GLY A 174 -3.76 2.01 3.61
CA GLY A 174 -3.16 1.05 2.69
C GLY A 174 -2.62 1.68 1.40
N ALA A 175 -1.85 0.90 0.65
CA ALA A 175 -1.36 1.21 -0.69
C ALA A 175 -1.73 0.11 -1.67
N THR A 176 -2.67 0.40 -2.56
CA THR A 176 -3.10 -0.53 -3.61
C THR A 176 -2.13 -0.52 -4.76
N CYS A 177 -1.69 -1.69 -5.16
CA CYS A 177 -0.80 -1.86 -6.31
C CYS A 177 -1.46 -2.68 -7.42
N ALA A 178 -1.35 -2.24 -8.69
CA ALA A 178 -1.78 -2.97 -9.87
C ALA A 178 -0.80 -2.77 -11.01
N TYR A 179 -0.14 -3.88 -11.42
CA TYR A 179 0.91 -3.85 -12.44
C TYR A 179 0.39 -3.35 -13.80
N PRO A 180 1.13 -2.47 -14.47
CA PRO A 180 2.31 -1.74 -14.00
C PRO A 180 1.99 -0.33 -13.49
N HIS A 181 0.75 0.15 -13.62
CA HIS A 181 0.41 1.57 -13.59
C HIS A 181 0.04 2.12 -12.21
N ARG A 182 -0.42 1.27 -11.27
CA ARG A 182 -0.63 1.67 -9.87
C ARG A 182 0.53 1.13 -9.05
N ASP A 183 1.46 2.00 -8.70
CA ASP A 183 2.70 1.65 -8.01
C ASP A 183 2.74 2.25 -6.61
N LEU A 184 3.61 1.74 -5.78
CA LEU A 184 4.07 2.39 -4.56
C LEU A 184 5.49 2.87 -4.79
N MET A 185 5.70 4.19 -4.69
CA MET A 185 7.02 4.78 -4.83
C MET A 185 7.39 5.54 -3.56
N ILE A 186 8.61 5.29 -3.05
CA ILE A 186 9.14 5.87 -1.83
C ILE A 186 10.53 6.42 -2.13
N ARG A 187 10.79 7.66 -1.73
CA ARG A 187 12.08 8.31 -1.92
C ARG A 187 12.76 8.54 -0.58
N ASN A 188 14.06 8.36 -0.57
CA ASN A 188 14.90 8.70 0.56
C ASN A 188 15.43 10.13 0.39
N ASP A 189 14.83 11.07 1.10
CA ASP A 189 15.24 12.49 1.11
C ASP A 189 16.16 12.82 2.31
N THR A 190 16.62 11.79 3.04
CA THR A 190 17.54 11.95 4.16
C THR A 190 19.00 11.83 3.70
N ASP A 191 19.93 12.06 4.60
CA ASP A 191 21.38 11.97 4.39
C ASP A 191 21.98 10.57 4.64
N GLN A 192 21.16 9.59 5.11
CA GLN A 192 21.62 8.24 5.42
C GLN A 192 20.87 7.16 4.62
N PRO A 193 21.46 5.99 4.41
CA PRO A 193 20.80 4.89 3.73
C PRO A 193 19.71 4.25 4.63
N PHE A 194 18.62 3.83 3.99
CA PHE A 194 17.55 3.03 4.60
C PHE A 194 17.48 1.65 3.94
N GLN A 195 17.34 0.61 4.73
CA GLN A 195 17.22 -0.76 4.26
C GLN A 195 15.84 -1.31 4.56
N LEU A 196 15.18 -1.83 3.52
CA LEU A 196 13.94 -2.57 3.63
C LEU A 196 14.25 -4.04 3.90
N CYS A 197 13.77 -4.57 5.01
CA CYS A 197 13.81 -5.99 5.33
C CYS A 197 12.38 -6.51 5.44
N VAL A 198 12.03 -7.52 4.65
CA VAL A 198 10.68 -8.09 4.61
C VAL A 198 10.76 -9.60 4.46
N ARG A 199 9.93 -10.32 5.23
CA ARG A 199 9.88 -11.78 5.16
C ARG A 199 8.47 -12.31 5.37
N VAL A 200 8.22 -13.48 4.84
CA VAL A 200 7.02 -14.27 5.12
C VAL A 200 7.37 -15.23 6.24
N GLY A 201 6.82 -15.01 7.43
CA GLY A 201 6.93 -15.90 8.58
C GLY A 201 5.92 -17.04 8.51
N GLU A 202 5.72 -17.76 9.61
CA GLU A 202 4.76 -18.87 9.68
C GLU A 202 3.30 -18.39 9.66
N ARG A 203 3.02 -17.30 10.38
CA ARG A 203 1.65 -16.76 10.56
C ARG A 203 1.51 -15.33 10.07
N GLU A 204 2.62 -14.62 9.89
CA GLU A 204 2.63 -13.19 9.60
C GLU A 204 3.57 -12.85 8.44
N LEU A 205 3.19 -11.80 7.73
CA LEU A 205 4.07 -11.06 6.85
C LEU A 205 4.73 -9.97 7.69
N GLU A 206 6.04 -10.04 7.82
CA GLU A 206 6.83 -9.16 8.69
C GLU A 206 7.68 -8.21 7.87
N GLY A 207 7.90 -7.03 8.41
CA GLY A 207 8.76 -6.04 7.79
C GLY A 207 9.37 -5.07 8.77
N GLU A 208 10.51 -4.50 8.36
CA GLU A 208 11.19 -3.43 9.08
C GLU A 208 11.91 -2.48 8.11
N TRP A 209 11.95 -1.21 8.46
CA TRP A 209 12.92 -0.26 7.94
C TRP A 209 14.08 -0.16 8.90
N ARG A 210 15.31 -0.21 8.36
CA ARG A 210 16.54 -0.07 9.12
C ARG A 210 17.40 1.04 8.54
N ALA A 211 18.24 1.67 9.37
CA ALA A 211 19.17 2.73 8.96
C ALA A 211 20.52 2.59 9.68
N MET A 212 21.47 3.47 9.35
CA MET A 212 22.78 3.49 10.01
C MET A 212 22.71 4.06 11.42
N SER A 213 21.86 5.06 11.64
CA SER A 213 21.66 5.73 12.92
C SER A 213 20.31 5.40 13.53
N PRO A 214 20.15 5.46 14.87
CA PRO A 214 18.85 5.28 15.51
C PRO A 214 17.84 6.35 15.06
N PRO A 215 16.52 6.10 15.23
CA PRO A 215 15.50 7.10 14.92
C PRO A 215 15.71 8.36 15.78
N LEU A 216 15.60 9.53 15.14
CA LEU A 216 15.67 10.85 15.80
C LEU A 216 14.29 11.37 16.20
N CYS A 217 13.23 10.78 15.66
CA CYS A 217 11.85 11.17 15.89
C CYS A 217 10.96 9.95 16.04
N ARG A 218 9.84 10.12 16.75
CA ARG A 218 8.73 9.18 16.79
C ARG A 218 7.59 9.73 15.95
N TYR A 219 6.97 8.87 15.17
CA TYR A 219 5.85 9.22 14.30
C TYR A 219 4.57 8.54 14.78
N GLU A 220 3.47 9.27 14.74
CA GLU A 220 2.14 8.80 15.08
C GLU A 220 1.16 9.16 13.96
N ILE A 221 0.38 8.19 13.52
CA ILE A 221 -0.60 8.39 12.44
C ILE A 221 -1.99 8.57 13.08
N MET A 222 -2.56 9.75 12.84
CA MET A 222 -3.85 10.17 13.39
C MET A 222 -4.92 10.19 12.31
N GLU A 223 -6.10 9.68 12.63
CA GLU A 223 -7.30 9.80 11.81
C GLU A 223 -8.12 11.01 12.28
N ARG A 224 -8.56 11.84 11.33
CA ARG A 224 -9.45 12.99 11.57
C ARG A 224 -10.57 13.03 10.54
N ASN A 225 -11.62 13.80 10.84
CA ASN A 225 -12.72 14.07 9.92
C ASN A 225 -13.36 12.78 9.36
N ASN A 226 -13.46 11.74 10.21
CA ASN A 226 -14.15 10.50 9.86
C ASN A 226 -15.66 10.78 9.76
N ARG A 227 -16.21 10.60 8.55
CA ARG A 227 -17.63 10.75 8.28
C ARG A 227 -18.11 9.77 7.24
N MET A 228 -19.40 9.50 7.28
CA MET A 228 -20.11 8.74 6.26
C MET A 228 -21.10 9.67 5.58
N ASP A 229 -21.00 9.77 4.27
CA ASP A 229 -21.88 10.60 3.44
C ASP A 229 -22.65 9.70 2.47
N GLN A 230 -23.86 10.09 2.10
CA GLN A 230 -24.63 9.40 1.09
C GLN A 230 -24.37 10.05 -0.28
N GLY A 231 -23.90 9.25 -1.24
CA GLY A 231 -23.70 9.71 -2.60
C GLY A 231 -25.03 9.95 -3.32
N SER A 232 -25.07 10.90 -4.26
CA SER A 232 -26.27 11.24 -5.05
C SER A 232 -26.87 10.06 -5.83
N TRP A 233 -26.15 8.97 -5.96
CA TRP A 233 -26.58 7.71 -6.61
C TRP A 233 -27.06 6.64 -5.62
N GLY A 234 -27.18 6.95 -4.31
CA GLY A 234 -27.69 6.04 -3.28
C GLY A 234 -26.66 5.11 -2.62
N GLY A 235 -25.36 5.28 -2.94
CA GLY A 235 -24.30 4.52 -2.26
C GLY A 235 -23.69 5.28 -1.10
N ASP A 236 -23.29 4.57 -0.03
CA ASP A 236 -22.60 5.16 1.12
C ASP A 236 -21.12 5.39 0.81
N ILE A 237 -20.63 6.56 1.22
CA ILE A 237 -19.24 6.97 1.03
C ILE A 237 -18.64 7.18 2.41
N ARG A 238 -17.52 6.52 2.66
CA ARG A 238 -16.72 6.77 3.85
C ARG A 238 -15.60 7.74 3.52
N HIS A 239 -15.46 8.76 4.34
CA HIS A 239 -14.42 9.78 4.25
C HIS A 239 -13.60 9.82 5.54
N ASN A 240 -12.29 10.00 5.43
CA ASN A 240 -11.41 10.40 6.53
C ASN A 240 -10.17 11.14 6.02
N GLU A 241 -9.45 11.75 6.93
CA GLU A 241 -8.17 12.37 6.69
C GLU A 241 -7.11 11.75 7.62
N LEU A 242 -5.93 11.49 7.07
CA LEU A 242 -4.80 11.02 7.85
C LEU A 242 -3.77 12.12 8.00
N TYR A 243 -3.30 12.28 9.23
CA TYR A 243 -2.26 13.21 9.66
C TYR A 243 -1.12 12.44 10.27
N ARG A 244 0.09 12.99 10.16
CA ARG A 244 1.28 12.48 10.84
C ARG A 244 1.76 13.48 11.84
N ARG A 245 1.80 13.09 13.12
CA ARG A 245 2.47 13.81 14.18
C ARG A 245 3.90 13.32 14.31
N THR A 246 4.83 14.25 14.35
CA THR A 246 6.25 13.99 14.56
C THR A 246 6.63 14.50 15.93
N TYR A 247 7.20 13.65 16.75
CA TYR A 247 7.69 14.00 18.09
C TYR A 247 9.19 13.81 18.15
N ASP A 248 9.88 14.67 18.93
CA ASP A 248 11.25 14.40 19.31
C ASP A 248 11.34 13.24 20.33
N LEU A 249 12.54 12.91 20.76
CA LEU A 249 12.79 11.81 21.71
C LEU A 249 12.29 12.14 23.12
N ASP A 250 12.15 13.42 23.45
CA ASP A 250 11.61 13.91 24.73
C ASP A 250 10.08 13.97 24.75
N GLY A 251 9.45 13.62 23.62
CA GLY A 251 7.99 13.58 23.46
C GLY A 251 7.34 14.92 23.11
N ARG A 252 8.13 15.94 22.77
CA ARG A 252 7.62 17.23 22.31
C ARG A 252 7.14 17.11 20.87
N LEU A 253 5.94 17.63 20.59
CA LEU A 253 5.40 17.69 19.24
C LEU A 253 6.20 18.70 18.39
N LEU A 254 6.80 18.20 17.31
CA LEU A 254 7.55 19.01 16.35
C LEU A 254 6.69 19.43 15.14
N GLU A 255 5.84 18.52 14.67
CA GLU A 255 5.01 18.73 13.48
C GLU A 255 3.70 17.97 13.57
N ASP A 256 2.62 18.53 13.02
CA ASP A 256 1.33 17.88 12.79
C ASP A 256 0.93 18.12 11.34
N ALA A 257 1.33 17.19 10.45
CA ALA A 257 1.24 17.34 9.00
C ALA A 257 0.08 16.53 8.42
N PHE A 258 -0.71 17.15 7.55
CA PHE A 258 -1.67 16.47 6.71
C PHE A 258 -0.95 15.55 5.72
N LEU A 259 -1.36 14.28 5.66
CA LEU A 259 -0.83 13.31 4.71
C LEU A 259 -1.73 13.19 3.46
N PHE A 260 -2.98 12.79 3.67
CA PHE A 260 -3.94 12.58 2.59
C PHE A 260 -5.36 12.41 3.10
N ALA A 261 -6.33 12.74 2.24
CA ALA A 261 -7.73 12.42 2.42
C ALA A 261 -8.08 11.11 1.71
N ASN A 262 -8.99 10.35 2.28
CA ASN A 262 -9.50 9.11 1.71
C ASN A 262 -11.01 9.21 1.55
N ASP A 263 -11.51 8.82 0.37
CA ASP A 263 -12.93 8.64 0.09
C ASP A 263 -13.12 7.24 -0.51
N ALA A 264 -14.00 6.42 0.00
CA ALA A 264 -14.29 5.11 -0.55
C ALA A 264 -15.79 4.84 -0.56
N ILE A 265 -16.23 4.21 -1.64
CA ILE A 265 -17.61 3.68 -1.73
C ILE A 265 -17.67 2.44 -0.85
N MET A 266 -18.58 2.44 0.11
CA MET A 266 -18.81 1.29 0.98
C MET A 266 -19.57 0.21 0.20
N MET A 267 -19.11 -1.02 0.32
CA MET A 267 -19.74 -2.19 -0.33
C MET A 267 -20.54 -3.03 0.67
N TYR A 268 -20.73 -2.53 1.88
CA TYR A 268 -21.51 -3.12 2.96
C TYR A 268 -22.39 -2.03 3.60
N SER A 269 -23.50 -2.42 4.22
CA SER A 269 -24.35 -1.46 4.93
C SER A 269 -23.75 -1.14 6.29
N PRO A 270 -23.50 0.13 6.62
CA PRO A 270 -22.97 0.50 7.94
C PRO A 270 -23.99 0.35 9.08
N LEU A 271 -25.27 0.20 8.73
CA LEU A 271 -26.39 0.16 9.68
C LEU A 271 -26.89 -1.25 10.00
N LEU A 272 -26.46 -2.26 9.26
CA LEU A 272 -26.83 -3.65 9.53
C LEU A 272 -25.74 -4.29 10.40
N PRO A 273 -26.10 -4.86 11.57
CA PRO A 273 -25.15 -5.71 12.28
C PRO A 273 -24.76 -6.86 11.35
N ASP A 274 -23.47 -7.23 11.38
CA ASP A 274 -23.00 -8.42 10.66
C ASP A 274 -23.91 -9.60 11.07
N GLU A 275 -24.68 -10.12 10.11
CA GLU A 275 -25.43 -11.35 10.34
C GLU A 275 -24.45 -12.44 10.73
N SER A 276 -24.56 -12.85 11.99
CA SER A 276 -23.75 -13.84 12.71
C SER A 276 -23.76 -15.23 12.05
#